data_c6d65a68ef373161d79dba892057fe80
#
_entry.id   c6d65a68ef373161d79dba892057fe80
#
_cell.length_a   1.000
_cell.length_b   1.000
_cell.length_c   1.000
_cell.angle_alpha   90.00
_cell.angle_beta   90.00
_cell.angle_gamma   90.00
#
_symmetry.space_group_name_H-M   'P 1'
#
loop_
_entity.id
_entity.type
_entity.pdbx_description
1 polymer ?
#
loop_
_entity_poly.entity_id
_entity_poly.type
_entity_poly.pdbx_seq_one_letter_code
_entity_poly.pdbx_strand_id
1 'polypeptide(L)'
;MPQFRDPNEKRDFMLNTPIPRLVPKMALPSIAGMLVTSAYNLADTLFVSQLGTDATGAVGVNGSIDLIIMMAGSLLAVGAASLTSRLLGAKQDERAREVLSTCFFLALALGTLVLILGFTYQNKILLLLGANEEILPYSEQYCRYILLAAPFMATSFVLNQCLRAEGSAVFSMIGMVAGAVLNVGLDPLFIFTFGWGVAGASAATAISKLVSWCILMTPYFRKKTLLTIRFRQFRPRWSDAKEICAMGSASFFRNGLGTLAGILLNRIAVGYGTSALAAINVANRITMFMTSACLGFGQGFQPVAGFSWGAKRFDRVRESFRFSMIACVAGISAVALVVGIFARPILLLFTEDDAELVRIGVFSLRIQCLAMPFHGFGIIVNMLCSGIGRALPSLLLGLARQGICFFPILPLMVRLWGVWGIASVQGAADMLVMLLAVPIAVRVSRDIRRREAEQGGEISPV
;
A
#
# COMPACT_ATOMS: atom_id res chain seq x y z
N MET A 1 -19.76 -17.45 0.61
CA MET A 1 -19.66 -16.08 1.17
C MET A 1 -21.05 -15.50 1.24
N PRO A 2 -21.43 -14.78 2.31
CA PRO A 2 -22.73 -14.15 2.35
C PRO A 2 -22.79 -13.13 1.21
N GLN A 3 -23.62 -13.40 0.20
CA GLN A 3 -24.03 -12.38 -0.75
C GLN A 3 -25.02 -11.50 0.01
N PHE A 4 -24.54 -10.37 0.50
CA PHE A 4 -25.43 -9.39 1.15
C PHE A 4 -26.47 -8.92 0.13
N ARG A 5 -27.74 -9.18 0.43
CA ARG A 5 -28.88 -8.76 -0.41
C ARG A 5 -29.34 -7.35 -0.07
N ASP A 6 -29.09 -6.91 1.17
CA ASP A 6 -29.54 -5.63 1.72
C ASP A 6 -28.34 -4.84 2.32
N PRO A 7 -28.30 -3.50 2.17
CA PRO A 7 -27.41 -2.60 2.87
C PRO A 7 -27.34 -2.81 4.40
N ASN A 8 -28.47 -3.17 5.01
CA ASN A 8 -28.57 -3.41 6.44
C ASN A 8 -27.81 -4.67 6.88
N GLU A 9 -27.81 -5.74 6.07
CA GLU A 9 -27.05 -6.97 6.36
C GLU A 9 -25.54 -6.72 6.42
N LYS A 10 -25.03 -5.83 5.55
CA LYS A 10 -23.61 -5.45 5.53
C LYS A 10 -23.23 -4.67 6.80
N ARG A 11 -24.10 -3.76 7.22
CA ARG A 11 -23.89 -2.99 8.45
C ARG A 11 -23.94 -3.89 9.68
N ASP A 12 -24.91 -4.80 9.71
CA ASP A 12 -25.04 -5.80 10.75
C ASP A 12 -23.79 -6.71 10.81
N PHE A 13 -23.31 -7.16 9.65
CA PHE A 13 -22.08 -7.93 9.55
C PHE A 13 -20.88 -7.17 10.15
N MET A 14 -20.72 -5.87 9.86
CA MET A 14 -19.61 -5.07 10.37
C MET A 14 -19.72 -4.76 11.86
N LEU A 15 -20.95 -4.61 12.40
CA LEU A 15 -21.18 -4.18 13.78
C LEU A 15 -21.45 -5.35 14.75
N ASN A 16 -21.99 -6.48 14.29
CA ASN A 16 -22.44 -7.53 15.17
C ASN A 16 -21.65 -8.85 15.03
N THR A 17 -20.87 -9.03 13.93
CA THR A 17 -20.00 -10.21 13.84
C THR A 17 -18.89 -10.15 14.90
N PRO A 18 -18.60 -11.23 15.63
CA PRO A 18 -17.51 -11.28 16.60
C PRO A 18 -16.16 -10.89 15.95
N ILE A 19 -15.36 -10.06 16.63
CA ILE A 19 -14.09 -9.52 16.13
C ILE A 19 -13.12 -10.60 15.66
N PRO A 20 -12.93 -11.73 16.37
CA PRO A 20 -12.02 -12.79 15.91
C PRO A 20 -12.44 -13.47 14.60
N ARG A 21 -13.69 -13.30 14.16
CA ARG A 21 -14.19 -13.77 12.86
C ARG A 21 -14.23 -12.65 11.80
N LEU A 22 -14.55 -11.43 12.23
CA LEU A 22 -14.68 -10.28 11.34
C LEU A 22 -13.33 -9.83 10.77
N VAL A 23 -12.34 -9.60 11.64
CA VAL A 23 -11.03 -9.10 11.22
C VAL A 23 -10.35 -10.05 10.22
N PRO A 24 -10.26 -11.38 10.44
CA PRO A 24 -9.69 -12.29 9.44
C PRO A 24 -10.47 -12.29 8.12
N LYS A 25 -11.81 -12.23 8.15
CA LYS A 25 -12.63 -12.16 6.91
C LYS A 25 -12.33 -10.92 6.06
N MET A 26 -11.95 -9.83 6.70
CA MET A 26 -11.55 -8.60 6.01
C MET A 26 -10.06 -8.57 5.65
N ALA A 27 -9.21 -9.12 6.53
CA ALA A 27 -7.76 -9.07 6.37
C ALA A 27 -7.25 -10.11 5.36
N LEU A 28 -7.71 -11.36 5.39
CA LEU A 28 -7.21 -12.41 4.50
C LEU A 28 -7.35 -12.07 3.00
N PRO A 29 -8.51 -11.56 2.50
CA PRO A 29 -8.59 -11.11 1.12
C PRO A 29 -7.62 -9.97 0.81
N SER A 30 -7.46 -9.02 1.75
CA SER A 30 -6.53 -7.90 1.55
C SER A 30 -5.07 -8.35 1.53
N ILE A 31 -4.68 -9.30 2.39
CA ILE A 31 -3.35 -9.93 2.38
C ILE A 31 -3.12 -10.63 1.05
N ALA A 32 -4.06 -11.48 0.61
CA ALA A 32 -3.95 -12.20 -0.66
C ALA A 32 -3.78 -11.23 -1.84
N GLY A 33 -4.59 -10.18 -1.91
CA GLY A 33 -4.46 -9.15 -2.95
C GLY A 33 -3.11 -8.46 -2.94
N MET A 34 -2.59 -8.10 -1.76
CA MET A 34 -1.27 -7.44 -1.62
C MET A 34 -0.11 -8.37 -1.98
N LEU A 35 -0.16 -9.64 -1.56
CA LEU A 35 0.87 -10.63 -1.90
C LEU A 35 0.90 -10.92 -3.40
N VAL A 36 -0.26 -11.10 -4.03
CA VAL A 36 -0.36 -11.31 -5.48
C VAL A 36 0.16 -10.08 -6.23
N THR A 37 -0.15 -8.87 -5.75
CA THR A 37 0.38 -7.63 -6.32
C THR A 37 1.91 -7.57 -6.21
N SER A 38 2.48 -7.97 -5.09
CA SER A 38 3.95 -8.02 -4.92
C SER A 38 4.59 -9.07 -5.83
N ALA A 39 3.94 -10.22 -6.00
CA ALA A 39 4.42 -11.29 -6.88
C ALA A 39 4.41 -10.87 -8.35
N TYR A 40 3.33 -10.23 -8.82
CA TYR A 40 3.28 -9.79 -10.20
C TYR A 40 4.29 -8.68 -10.51
N ASN A 41 4.51 -7.73 -9.59
CA ASN A 41 5.55 -6.71 -9.77
C ASN A 41 6.96 -7.31 -9.93
N LEU A 42 7.22 -8.42 -9.21
CA LEU A 42 8.46 -9.15 -9.37
C LEU A 42 8.54 -9.85 -10.74
N ALA A 43 7.46 -10.51 -11.18
CA ALA A 43 7.39 -11.19 -12.47
C ALA A 43 7.54 -10.21 -13.65
N ASP A 44 6.83 -9.07 -13.63
CA ASP A 44 6.95 -8.01 -14.63
C ASP A 44 8.41 -7.52 -14.74
N THR A 45 9.06 -7.24 -13.62
CA THR A 45 10.49 -6.86 -13.59
C THR A 45 11.38 -7.95 -14.22
N LEU A 46 11.10 -9.23 -13.97
CA LEU A 46 11.86 -10.34 -14.54
C LEU A 46 11.66 -10.46 -16.06
N PHE A 47 10.44 -10.30 -16.57
CA PHE A 47 10.19 -10.34 -18.01
C PHE A 47 10.86 -9.17 -18.74
N VAL A 48 10.76 -7.97 -18.19
CA VAL A 48 11.41 -6.78 -18.78
C VAL A 48 12.93 -6.88 -18.76
N SER A 49 13.52 -7.46 -17.71
CA SER A 49 14.98 -7.60 -17.63
C SER A 49 15.57 -8.48 -18.74
N GLN A 50 14.77 -9.36 -19.35
CA GLN A 50 15.19 -10.20 -20.49
C GLN A 50 15.30 -9.42 -21.82
N LEU A 51 14.74 -8.21 -21.88
CA LEU A 51 14.80 -7.33 -23.06
C LEU A 51 16.12 -6.54 -23.16
N GLY A 52 16.97 -6.61 -22.13
CA GLY A 52 18.26 -5.93 -22.06
C GLY A 52 18.29 -4.71 -21.13
N THR A 53 19.46 -4.08 -21.04
CA THR A 53 19.73 -3.00 -20.08
C THR A 53 18.95 -1.72 -20.40
N ASP A 54 18.82 -1.36 -21.68
CA ASP A 54 18.15 -0.13 -22.11
C ASP A 54 16.64 -0.20 -21.87
N ALA A 55 16.05 -1.37 -22.15
CA ALA A 55 14.66 -1.65 -21.84
C ALA A 55 14.38 -1.59 -20.33
N THR A 56 15.25 -2.18 -19.53
CA THR A 56 15.15 -2.14 -18.07
C THR A 56 15.31 -0.70 -17.54
N GLY A 57 16.24 0.06 -18.10
CA GLY A 57 16.43 1.48 -17.82
C GLY A 57 15.20 2.31 -18.14
N ALA A 58 14.58 2.07 -19.30
CA ALA A 58 13.35 2.73 -19.73
C ALA A 58 12.18 2.49 -18.76
N VAL A 59 11.99 1.24 -18.32
CA VAL A 59 10.97 0.91 -17.31
C VAL A 59 11.28 1.57 -15.96
N GLY A 60 12.55 1.65 -15.58
CA GLY A 60 12.98 2.36 -14.37
C GLY A 60 12.62 3.86 -14.39
N VAL A 61 12.85 4.55 -15.50
CA VAL A 61 12.47 5.95 -15.69
C VAL A 61 10.95 6.12 -15.60
N ASN A 62 10.19 5.26 -16.29
CA ASN A 62 8.73 5.31 -16.29
C ASN A 62 8.11 4.92 -14.94
N GLY A 63 8.80 4.14 -14.12
CA GLY A 63 8.40 3.85 -12.74
C GLY A 63 8.19 5.11 -11.89
N SER A 64 8.85 6.22 -12.23
CA SER A 64 8.63 7.53 -11.60
C SER A 64 7.25 8.11 -11.95
N ILE A 65 6.74 7.87 -13.15
CA ILE A 65 5.39 8.28 -13.56
C ILE A 65 4.34 7.44 -12.81
N ASP A 66 4.54 6.13 -12.75
CA ASP A 66 3.69 5.22 -11.97
C ASP A 66 3.63 5.63 -10.50
N LEU A 67 4.77 6.02 -9.92
CA LEU A 67 4.85 6.53 -8.55
C LEU A 67 4.00 7.78 -8.35
N ILE A 68 4.04 8.75 -9.27
CA ILE A 68 3.24 9.98 -9.19
C ILE A 68 1.74 9.64 -9.21
N ILE A 69 1.32 8.76 -10.14
CA ILE A 69 -0.08 8.31 -10.23
C ILE A 69 -0.51 7.60 -8.93
N MET A 70 0.34 6.71 -8.42
CA MET A 70 0.10 5.96 -7.18
C MET A 70 0.03 6.89 -5.97
N MET A 71 0.91 7.88 -5.85
CA MET A 71 0.93 8.83 -4.74
C MET A 71 -0.36 9.68 -4.74
N ALA A 72 -0.74 10.25 -5.89
CA ALA A 72 -1.95 11.05 -6.03
C ALA A 72 -3.22 10.21 -5.79
N GLY A 73 -3.29 9.01 -6.37
CA GLY A 73 -4.40 8.07 -6.18
C GLY A 73 -4.52 7.60 -4.74
N SER A 74 -3.40 7.25 -4.09
CA SER A 74 -3.40 6.77 -2.69
C SER A 74 -3.76 7.85 -1.68
N LEU A 75 -3.41 9.11 -1.93
CA LEU A 75 -3.80 10.26 -1.10
C LEU A 75 -5.33 10.34 -1.00
N LEU A 76 -6.00 10.36 -2.15
CA LEU A 76 -7.46 10.41 -2.20
C LEU A 76 -8.09 9.12 -1.67
N ALA A 77 -7.53 7.97 -2.01
CA ALA A 77 -8.08 6.66 -1.68
C ALA A 77 -8.08 6.38 -0.17
N VAL A 78 -6.96 6.61 0.51
CA VAL A 78 -6.83 6.36 1.96
C VAL A 78 -7.68 7.35 2.75
N GLY A 79 -7.69 8.62 2.34
CA GLY A 79 -8.53 9.64 2.95
C GLY A 79 -10.03 9.35 2.79
N ALA A 80 -10.44 9.00 1.57
CA ALA A 80 -11.83 8.61 1.28
C ALA A 80 -12.26 7.38 2.09
N ALA A 81 -11.45 6.33 2.15
CA ALA A 81 -11.76 5.10 2.88
C ALA A 81 -11.92 5.35 4.39
N SER A 82 -11.02 6.17 4.97
CA SER A 82 -11.07 6.55 6.38
C SER A 82 -12.38 7.30 6.72
N LEU A 83 -12.72 8.31 5.93
CA LEU A 83 -13.93 9.11 6.15
C LEU A 83 -15.19 8.28 5.85
N THR A 84 -15.21 7.53 4.75
CA THR A 84 -16.34 6.70 4.33
C THR A 84 -16.69 5.63 5.37
N SER A 85 -15.69 4.91 5.91
CA SER A 85 -15.95 3.87 6.92
C SER A 85 -16.60 4.44 8.19
N ARG A 86 -16.18 5.62 8.64
CA ARG A 86 -16.77 6.31 9.79
C ARG A 86 -18.19 6.82 9.50
N LEU A 87 -18.42 7.39 8.32
CA LEU A 87 -19.73 7.86 7.91
C LEU A 87 -20.75 6.73 7.80
N LEU A 88 -20.35 5.58 7.24
CA LEU A 88 -21.18 4.38 7.17
C LEU A 88 -21.51 3.83 8.55
N GLY A 89 -20.53 3.83 9.46
CA GLY A 89 -20.75 3.47 10.88
C GLY A 89 -21.75 4.41 11.57
N ALA A 90 -21.66 5.70 11.27
CA ALA A 90 -22.57 6.73 11.80
C ALA A 90 -23.94 6.78 11.09
N LYS A 91 -24.26 5.86 10.17
CA LYS A 91 -25.48 5.83 9.35
C LYS A 91 -25.68 7.06 8.45
N GLN A 92 -24.60 7.76 8.07
CA GLN A 92 -24.60 8.90 7.15
C GLN A 92 -24.30 8.46 5.71
N ASP A 93 -25.14 7.58 5.16
CA ASP A 93 -24.91 6.92 3.87
C ASP A 93 -24.83 7.90 2.69
N GLU A 94 -25.70 8.95 2.68
CA GLU A 94 -25.66 9.94 1.61
C GLU A 94 -24.33 10.69 1.57
N ARG A 95 -23.84 11.10 2.74
CA ARG A 95 -22.55 11.79 2.84
C ARG A 95 -21.40 10.86 2.45
N ALA A 96 -21.46 9.57 2.81
CA ALA A 96 -20.48 8.59 2.39
C ALA A 96 -20.45 8.43 0.86
N ARG A 97 -21.62 8.46 0.18
CA ARG A 97 -21.75 8.44 -1.29
C ARG A 97 -21.19 9.72 -1.93
N GLU A 98 -21.43 10.89 -1.33
CA GLU A 98 -20.85 12.17 -1.80
C GLU A 98 -19.32 12.14 -1.71
N VAL A 99 -18.75 11.63 -0.61
CA VAL A 99 -17.29 11.49 -0.42
C VAL A 99 -16.69 10.56 -1.47
N LEU A 100 -17.26 9.36 -1.68
CA LEU A 100 -16.77 8.43 -2.71
C LEU A 100 -16.84 9.07 -4.10
N SER A 101 -18.00 9.63 -4.48
CA SER A 101 -18.19 10.22 -5.81
C SER A 101 -17.23 11.38 -6.03
N THR A 102 -17.04 12.25 -5.04
CA THR A 102 -16.11 13.36 -5.11
C THR A 102 -14.66 12.88 -5.28
N CYS A 103 -14.20 11.93 -4.47
CA CYS A 103 -12.84 11.38 -4.59
C CYS A 103 -12.63 10.62 -5.90
N PHE A 104 -13.64 9.91 -6.40
CA PHE A 104 -13.58 9.23 -7.69
C PHE A 104 -13.39 10.21 -8.84
N PHE A 105 -14.22 11.28 -8.91
CA PHE A 105 -14.09 12.27 -9.99
C PHE A 105 -12.84 13.12 -9.86
N LEU A 106 -12.38 13.42 -8.64
CA LEU A 106 -11.08 14.09 -8.44
C LEU A 106 -9.92 13.19 -8.87
N ALA A 107 -9.95 11.90 -8.55
CA ALA A 107 -8.93 10.94 -9.01
C ALA A 107 -8.95 10.79 -10.54
N LEU A 108 -10.14 10.76 -11.14
CA LEU A 108 -10.31 10.76 -12.59
C LEU A 108 -9.71 12.02 -13.23
N ALA A 109 -10.01 13.19 -12.67
CA ALA A 109 -9.47 14.46 -13.14
C ALA A 109 -7.94 14.53 -13.01
N LEU A 110 -7.38 14.07 -11.87
CA LEU A 110 -5.92 14.01 -11.67
C LEU A 110 -5.25 13.02 -12.64
N GLY A 111 -5.82 11.82 -12.82
CA GLY A 111 -5.30 10.86 -13.79
C GLY A 111 -5.39 11.37 -15.24
N THR A 112 -6.47 12.07 -15.58
CA THR A 112 -6.62 12.72 -16.90
C THR A 112 -5.65 13.89 -17.06
N LEU A 113 -5.37 14.65 -16.00
CA LEU A 113 -4.35 15.70 -16.03
C LEU A 113 -2.96 15.11 -16.27
N VAL A 114 -2.62 14.01 -15.60
CA VAL A 114 -1.36 13.28 -15.83
C VAL A 114 -1.28 12.78 -17.28
N LEU A 115 -2.38 12.24 -17.81
CA LEU A 115 -2.49 11.81 -19.21
C LEU A 115 -2.19 12.98 -20.16
N ILE A 116 -2.89 14.11 -20.02
CA ILE A 116 -2.74 15.28 -20.93
C ILE A 116 -1.33 15.88 -20.83
N LEU A 117 -0.85 16.16 -19.62
CA LEU A 117 0.49 16.72 -19.41
C LEU A 117 1.57 15.75 -19.84
N GLY A 118 1.38 14.45 -19.56
CA GLY A 118 2.29 13.39 -19.95
C GLY A 118 2.44 13.30 -21.46
N PHE A 119 1.35 13.32 -22.23
CA PHE A 119 1.42 13.31 -23.70
C PHE A 119 1.96 14.62 -24.28
N THR A 120 1.57 15.77 -23.73
CA THR A 120 1.99 17.09 -24.25
C THR A 120 3.48 17.33 -24.04
N TYR A 121 4.03 16.90 -22.89
CA TYR A 121 5.41 17.15 -22.49
C TYR A 121 6.25 15.88 -22.37
N GLN A 122 5.87 14.77 -23.05
CA GLN A 122 6.45 13.43 -22.88
C GLN A 122 7.97 13.45 -22.83
N ASN A 123 8.63 13.97 -23.87
CA ASN A 123 10.09 13.97 -23.99
C ASN A 123 10.75 14.79 -22.88
N LYS A 124 10.21 15.97 -22.57
CA LYS A 124 10.76 16.83 -21.51
C LYS A 124 10.66 16.15 -20.14
N ILE A 125 9.53 15.48 -19.88
CA ILE A 125 9.33 14.78 -18.62
C ILE A 125 10.27 13.58 -18.51
N LEU A 126 10.42 12.78 -19.57
CA LEU A 126 11.29 11.61 -19.56
C LEU A 126 12.77 12.00 -19.39
N LEU A 127 13.22 13.07 -20.07
CA LEU A 127 14.57 13.61 -19.89
C LEU A 127 14.79 14.14 -18.47
N LEU A 128 13.80 14.84 -17.88
CA LEU A 128 13.86 15.31 -16.50
C LEU A 128 13.92 14.14 -15.50
N LEU A 129 13.27 13.03 -15.80
CA LEU A 129 13.27 11.81 -14.97
C LEU A 129 14.53 10.96 -15.15
N GLY A 130 15.47 11.37 -16.05
CA GLY A 130 16.76 10.75 -16.19
C GLY A 130 16.91 9.83 -17.41
N ALA A 131 16.01 9.91 -18.41
CA ALA A 131 16.23 9.25 -19.69
C ALA A 131 17.40 9.92 -20.43
N ASN A 132 18.30 9.12 -20.99
CA ASN A 132 19.33 9.55 -21.93
C ASN A 132 18.89 9.30 -23.39
N GLU A 133 19.70 9.69 -24.37
CA GLU A 133 19.37 9.53 -25.79
C GLU A 133 19.14 8.06 -26.20
N GLU A 134 19.82 7.11 -25.57
CA GLU A 134 19.71 5.68 -25.86
C GLU A 134 18.41 5.08 -25.31
N ILE A 135 18.01 5.50 -24.09
CA ILE A 135 16.83 4.97 -23.37
C ILE A 135 15.54 5.68 -23.79
N LEU A 136 15.62 6.91 -24.28
CA LEU A 136 14.47 7.76 -24.59
C LEU A 136 13.44 7.09 -25.53
N PRO A 137 13.83 6.46 -26.66
CA PRO A 137 12.86 5.82 -27.57
C PRO A 137 12.06 4.68 -26.91
N TYR A 138 12.72 3.88 -26.06
CA TYR A 138 12.07 2.81 -25.30
C TYR A 138 11.16 3.39 -24.21
N SER A 139 11.60 4.47 -23.54
CA SER A 139 10.80 5.15 -22.54
C SER A 139 9.55 5.78 -23.11
N GLU A 140 9.60 6.37 -24.30
CA GLU A 140 8.45 6.92 -25.00
C GLU A 140 7.41 5.85 -25.34
N GLN A 141 7.86 4.69 -25.83
CA GLN A 141 6.98 3.57 -26.16
C GLN A 141 6.27 3.03 -24.92
N TYR A 142 6.99 2.87 -23.81
CA TYR A 142 6.43 2.43 -22.55
C TYR A 142 5.44 3.46 -21.98
N CYS A 143 5.86 4.73 -21.93
CA CYS A 143 5.11 5.83 -21.35
C CYS A 143 3.70 5.98 -21.94
N ARG A 144 3.54 5.82 -23.26
CA ARG A 144 2.27 6.00 -23.98
C ARG A 144 1.13 5.18 -23.38
N TYR A 145 1.36 3.90 -23.15
CA TYR A 145 0.33 2.99 -22.63
C TYR A 145 0.06 3.23 -21.15
N ILE A 146 1.09 3.54 -20.36
CA ILE A 146 0.93 3.88 -18.95
C ILE A 146 0.12 5.17 -18.77
N LEU A 147 0.40 6.19 -19.60
CA LEU A 147 -0.37 7.43 -19.58
C LEU A 147 -1.85 7.20 -19.93
N LEU A 148 -2.14 6.35 -20.93
CA LEU A 148 -3.52 5.98 -21.27
C LEU A 148 -4.23 5.27 -20.11
N ALA A 149 -3.51 4.51 -19.32
CA ALA A 149 -4.04 3.82 -18.13
C ALA A 149 -4.17 4.74 -16.91
N ALA A 150 -3.51 5.89 -16.86
CA ALA A 150 -3.42 6.76 -15.68
C ALA A 150 -4.79 7.13 -15.05
N PRO A 151 -5.84 7.52 -15.80
CA PRO A 151 -7.15 7.82 -15.20
C PRO A 151 -7.78 6.59 -14.53
N PHE A 152 -7.64 5.41 -15.14
CA PHE A 152 -8.16 4.14 -14.60
C PHE A 152 -7.34 3.68 -13.39
N MET A 153 -6.02 3.87 -13.40
CA MET A 153 -5.15 3.56 -12.28
C MET A 153 -5.48 4.43 -11.06
N ALA A 154 -5.56 5.75 -11.23
CA ALA A 154 -5.87 6.68 -10.14
C ALA A 154 -7.23 6.39 -9.50
N THR A 155 -8.27 6.16 -10.31
CA THR A 155 -9.62 5.81 -9.83
C THR A 155 -9.68 4.42 -9.22
N SER A 156 -8.90 3.44 -9.70
CA SER A 156 -8.81 2.09 -9.13
C SER A 156 -8.35 2.10 -7.67
N PHE A 157 -7.43 2.99 -7.28
CA PHE A 157 -7.01 3.14 -5.89
C PHE A 157 -8.19 3.54 -5.00
N VAL A 158 -9.00 4.50 -5.43
CA VAL A 158 -10.20 4.98 -4.70
C VAL A 158 -11.24 3.87 -4.58
N LEU A 159 -11.56 3.20 -5.70
CA LEU A 159 -12.53 2.09 -5.72
C LEU A 159 -12.11 0.96 -4.79
N ASN A 160 -10.85 0.55 -4.88
CA ASN A 160 -10.29 -0.55 -4.10
C ASN A 160 -10.36 -0.27 -2.60
N GLN A 161 -9.97 0.93 -2.16
CA GLN A 161 -9.99 1.32 -0.76
C GLN A 161 -11.42 1.51 -0.23
N CYS A 162 -12.32 2.11 -1.02
CA CYS A 162 -13.71 2.34 -0.62
C CYS A 162 -14.53 1.04 -0.58
N LEU A 163 -14.25 0.06 -1.47
CA LEU A 163 -14.85 -1.28 -1.37
C LEU A 163 -14.46 -1.97 -0.05
N ARG A 164 -13.22 -1.84 0.40
CA ARG A 164 -12.83 -2.33 1.72
C ARG A 164 -13.50 -1.55 2.85
N ALA A 165 -13.59 -0.22 2.72
CA ALA A 165 -14.23 0.64 3.71
C ALA A 165 -15.70 0.29 3.96
N GLU A 166 -16.42 -0.21 2.96
CA GLU A 166 -17.80 -0.68 3.11
C GLU A 166 -17.95 -2.15 3.49
N GLY A 167 -16.84 -2.87 3.75
CA GLY A 167 -16.88 -4.30 4.11
C GLY A 167 -16.78 -5.27 2.94
N SER A 168 -16.54 -4.80 1.70
CA SER A 168 -16.46 -5.62 0.48
C SER A 168 -15.03 -5.99 0.09
N ALA A 169 -14.20 -6.39 1.07
CA ALA A 169 -12.77 -6.70 0.86
C ALA A 169 -12.51 -7.76 -0.23
N VAL A 170 -13.43 -8.71 -0.41
CA VAL A 170 -13.31 -9.78 -1.41
C VAL A 170 -13.43 -9.23 -2.84
N PHE A 171 -14.35 -8.31 -3.10
CA PHE A 171 -14.44 -7.68 -4.43
C PHE A 171 -13.19 -6.86 -4.74
N SER A 172 -12.64 -6.17 -3.73
CA SER A 172 -11.35 -5.50 -3.83
C SER A 172 -10.23 -6.47 -4.21
N MET A 173 -10.15 -7.63 -3.54
CA MET A 173 -9.18 -8.68 -3.84
C MET A 173 -9.36 -9.23 -5.25
N ILE A 174 -10.58 -9.56 -5.66
CA ILE A 174 -10.85 -10.13 -7.01
C ILE A 174 -10.36 -9.17 -8.10
N GLY A 175 -10.64 -7.86 -7.96
CA GLY A 175 -10.16 -6.87 -8.92
C GLY A 175 -8.64 -6.81 -9.00
N MET A 176 -7.96 -6.81 -7.83
CA MET A 176 -6.49 -6.79 -7.77
C MET A 176 -5.85 -8.06 -8.34
N VAL A 177 -6.34 -9.23 -7.91
CA VAL A 177 -5.81 -10.54 -8.33
C VAL A 177 -6.05 -10.78 -9.81
N ALA A 178 -7.25 -10.49 -10.32
CA ALA A 178 -7.56 -10.66 -11.74
C ALA A 178 -6.65 -9.78 -12.62
N GLY A 179 -6.43 -8.52 -12.24
CA GLY A 179 -5.48 -7.65 -12.95
C GLY A 179 -4.06 -8.18 -12.91
N ALA A 180 -3.60 -8.65 -11.75
CA ALA A 180 -2.24 -9.20 -11.59
C ALA A 180 -2.03 -10.48 -12.40
N VAL A 181 -2.97 -11.43 -12.34
CA VAL A 181 -2.90 -12.70 -13.10
C VAL A 181 -2.94 -12.44 -14.60
N LEU A 182 -3.81 -11.51 -15.03
CA LEU A 182 -3.89 -11.13 -16.45
C LEU A 182 -2.59 -10.50 -16.93
N ASN A 183 -1.96 -9.63 -16.14
CA ASN A 183 -0.68 -9.02 -16.49
C ASN A 183 0.43 -10.07 -16.67
N VAL A 184 0.61 -10.97 -15.71
CA VAL A 184 1.60 -12.05 -15.80
C VAL A 184 1.39 -12.94 -17.05
N GLY A 185 0.13 -13.11 -17.48
CA GLY A 185 -0.19 -13.86 -18.70
C GLY A 185 0.04 -13.06 -19.98
N LEU A 186 -0.27 -11.76 -19.98
CA LEU A 186 -0.13 -10.90 -21.16
C LEU A 186 1.31 -10.46 -21.41
N ASP A 187 2.14 -10.31 -20.38
CA ASP A 187 3.54 -9.88 -20.52
C ASP A 187 4.32 -10.78 -21.48
N PRO A 188 4.44 -12.11 -21.27
CA PRO A 188 5.19 -12.96 -22.20
C PRO A 188 4.56 -13.01 -23.58
N LEU A 189 3.22 -12.91 -23.70
CA LEU A 189 2.52 -12.89 -24.97
C LEU A 189 2.87 -11.64 -25.80
N PHE A 190 2.83 -10.45 -25.19
CA PHE A 190 3.06 -9.20 -25.90
C PHE A 190 4.56 -8.92 -26.08
N ILE A 191 5.37 -9.26 -25.09
CA ILE A 191 6.81 -9.01 -25.13
C ILE A 191 7.48 -9.94 -26.14
N PHE A 192 7.26 -11.27 -26.02
CA PHE A 192 8.03 -12.27 -26.76
C PHE A 192 7.26 -12.79 -27.98
N THR A 193 5.99 -13.20 -27.83
CA THR A 193 5.23 -13.84 -28.91
C THR A 193 4.86 -12.84 -30.01
N PHE A 194 4.38 -11.65 -29.64
CA PHE A 194 4.09 -10.59 -30.61
C PHE A 194 5.29 -9.71 -30.95
N GLY A 195 6.40 -9.83 -30.21
CA GLY A 195 7.62 -9.09 -30.45
C GLY A 195 7.52 -7.58 -30.19
N TRP A 196 6.55 -7.13 -29.38
CA TRP A 196 6.37 -5.70 -29.10
C TRP A 196 7.39 -5.16 -28.07
N GLY A 197 8.21 -6.02 -27.48
CA GLY A 197 9.24 -5.62 -26.52
C GLY A 197 8.71 -4.76 -25.38
N VAL A 198 9.32 -3.62 -25.12
CA VAL A 198 8.99 -2.70 -24.03
C VAL A 198 7.55 -2.14 -24.15
N ALA A 199 7.11 -1.85 -25.38
CA ALA A 199 5.74 -1.42 -25.63
C ALA A 199 4.71 -2.52 -25.26
N GLY A 200 5.09 -3.80 -25.45
CA GLY A 200 4.29 -4.95 -25.06
C GLY A 200 4.07 -5.03 -23.55
N ALA A 201 5.12 -4.85 -22.76
CA ALA A 201 5.03 -4.82 -21.29
C ALA A 201 4.08 -3.73 -20.79
N SER A 202 4.23 -2.50 -21.30
CA SER A 202 3.35 -1.40 -20.89
C SER A 202 1.91 -1.57 -21.37
N ALA A 203 1.68 -2.13 -22.56
CA ALA A 203 0.35 -2.44 -23.07
C ALA A 203 -0.34 -3.52 -22.22
N ALA A 204 0.38 -4.59 -21.86
CA ALA A 204 -0.11 -5.64 -20.97
C ALA A 204 -0.51 -5.06 -19.60
N THR A 205 0.33 -4.18 -19.03
CA THR A 205 0.02 -3.48 -17.79
C THR A 205 -1.21 -2.60 -17.93
N ALA A 206 -1.33 -1.80 -19.00
CA ALA A 206 -2.47 -0.91 -19.23
C ALA A 206 -3.79 -1.69 -19.36
N ILE A 207 -3.81 -2.78 -20.14
CA ILE A 207 -4.97 -3.65 -20.30
C ILE A 207 -5.36 -4.32 -18.99
N SER A 208 -4.38 -4.83 -18.25
CA SER A 208 -4.61 -5.48 -16.95
C SER A 208 -5.19 -4.52 -15.92
N LYS A 209 -4.71 -3.27 -15.88
CA LYS A 209 -5.26 -2.21 -15.02
C LYS A 209 -6.68 -1.82 -15.43
N LEU A 210 -6.97 -1.74 -16.74
CA LEU A 210 -8.32 -1.47 -17.24
C LEU A 210 -9.30 -2.59 -16.87
N VAL A 211 -8.91 -3.85 -17.05
CA VAL A 211 -9.75 -5.01 -16.67
C VAL A 211 -9.98 -5.02 -15.15
N SER A 212 -8.93 -4.80 -14.36
CA SER A 212 -9.04 -4.64 -12.89
C SER A 212 -10.05 -3.55 -12.53
N TRP A 213 -9.96 -2.39 -13.17
CA TRP A 213 -10.88 -1.27 -12.98
C TRP A 213 -12.33 -1.65 -13.32
N CYS A 214 -12.57 -2.31 -14.45
CA CYS A 214 -13.89 -2.80 -14.83
C CYS A 214 -14.48 -3.76 -13.78
N ILE A 215 -13.66 -4.66 -13.24
CA ILE A 215 -14.07 -5.58 -12.18
C ILE A 215 -14.43 -4.82 -10.91
N LEU A 216 -13.60 -3.84 -10.49
CA LEU A 216 -13.85 -3.00 -9.31
C LEU A 216 -15.11 -2.13 -9.46
N MET A 217 -15.46 -1.71 -10.66
CA MET A 217 -16.68 -0.95 -10.97
C MET A 217 -17.95 -1.82 -10.98
N THR A 218 -17.83 -3.12 -11.25
CA THR A 218 -18.97 -4.05 -11.37
C THR A 218 -19.91 -4.03 -10.15
N PRO A 219 -19.44 -4.05 -8.88
CA PRO A 219 -20.32 -3.98 -7.71
C PRO A 219 -21.16 -2.71 -7.66
N TYR A 220 -20.60 -1.57 -8.09
CA TYR A 220 -21.29 -0.27 -8.11
C TYR A 220 -22.39 -0.26 -9.20
N PHE A 221 -22.12 -0.78 -10.38
CA PHE A 221 -23.13 -0.90 -11.45
C PHE A 221 -24.25 -1.88 -11.08
N ARG A 222 -23.91 -3.00 -10.45
CA ARG A 222 -24.88 -4.01 -10.02
C ARG A 222 -25.63 -3.64 -8.73
N LYS A 223 -25.38 -2.44 -8.17
CA LYS A 223 -25.99 -1.96 -6.93
C LYS A 223 -25.81 -2.93 -5.74
N LYS A 224 -24.70 -3.68 -5.72
CA LYS A 224 -24.33 -4.61 -4.65
C LYS A 224 -23.48 -3.94 -3.56
N THR A 225 -23.39 -2.62 -3.57
CA THR A 225 -22.59 -1.78 -2.67
C THR A 225 -23.51 -0.84 -1.90
N LEU A 226 -23.09 -0.44 -0.69
CA LEU A 226 -23.74 0.61 0.10
C LEU A 226 -23.60 1.98 -0.59
N LEU A 227 -22.51 2.12 -1.32
CA LEU A 227 -22.10 3.37 -1.98
C LEU A 227 -22.52 3.36 -3.45
N THR A 228 -22.68 4.56 -4.00
CA THR A 228 -22.97 4.75 -5.43
C THR A 228 -22.07 5.85 -5.98
N ILE A 229 -21.68 5.72 -7.26
CA ILE A 229 -20.91 6.73 -7.95
C ILE A 229 -21.83 7.43 -8.93
N ARG A 230 -22.13 8.70 -8.69
CA ARG A 230 -22.98 9.52 -9.54
C ARG A 230 -22.41 10.93 -9.63
N PHE A 231 -22.41 11.52 -10.81
CA PHE A 231 -21.96 12.91 -10.99
C PHE A 231 -22.78 13.91 -10.17
N ARG A 232 -24.08 13.66 -9.99
CA ARG A 232 -24.97 14.47 -9.14
C ARG A 232 -24.55 14.49 -7.65
N GLN A 233 -23.75 13.50 -7.21
CA GLN A 233 -23.22 13.38 -5.85
C GLN A 233 -21.82 14.00 -5.73
N PHE A 234 -21.28 14.58 -6.80
CA PHE A 234 -20.04 15.33 -6.75
C PHE A 234 -20.29 16.66 -5.99
N ARG A 235 -19.91 16.65 -4.72
CA ARG A 235 -20.07 17.81 -3.82
C ARG A 235 -18.79 18.01 -3.01
N PRO A 236 -17.79 18.71 -3.57
CA PRO A 236 -16.54 18.99 -2.87
C PRO A 236 -16.83 19.95 -1.71
N ARG A 237 -16.81 19.42 -0.49
CA ARG A 237 -16.89 20.22 0.75
C ARG A 237 -15.46 20.44 1.24
N TRP A 238 -15.12 21.68 1.57
CA TRP A 238 -13.79 22.03 2.04
C TRP A 238 -13.39 21.26 3.31
N SER A 239 -14.34 21.03 4.23
CA SER A 239 -14.13 20.22 5.44
C SER A 239 -13.71 18.80 5.12
N ASP A 240 -14.40 18.15 4.16
CA ASP A 240 -14.13 16.77 3.77
C ASP A 240 -12.82 16.70 2.98
N ALA A 241 -12.55 17.66 2.10
CA ALA A 241 -11.29 17.76 1.36
C ALA A 241 -10.08 17.91 2.30
N LYS A 242 -10.17 18.78 3.30
CA LYS A 242 -9.13 18.96 4.32
C LYS A 242 -8.87 17.66 5.08
N GLU A 243 -9.93 16.96 5.48
CA GLU A 243 -9.82 15.69 6.20
C GLU A 243 -9.24 14.59 5.32
N ILE A 244 -9.71 14.46 4.08
CA ILE A 244 -9.21 13.48 3.09
C ILE A 244 -7.72 13.71 2.83
N CYS A 245 -7.29 14.93 2.56
CA CYS A 245 -5.90 15.27 2.35
C CYS A 245 -5.05 15.01 3.60
N ALA A 246 -5.55 15.36 4.79
CA ALA A 246 -4.84 15.13 6.04
C ALA A 246 -4.65 13.63 6.33
N MET A 247 -5.65 12.80 6.06
CA MET A 247 -5.55 11.35 6.26
C MET A 247 -4.72 10.67 5.18
N GLY A 248 -4.88 11.09 3.92
CA GLY A 248 -4.16 10.52 2.79
C GLY A 248 -2.69 10.91 2.73
N SER A 249 -2.31 12.06 3.34
CA SER A 249 -0.93 12.54 3.36
C SER A 249 0.05 11.51 3.97
N ALA A 250 -0.39 10.74 4.97
CA ALA A 250 0.42 9.67 5.55
C ALA A 250 0.83 8.62 4.51
N SER A 251 -0.07 8.24 3.60
CA SER A 251 0.23 7.30 2.53
C SER A 251 1.07 7.94 1.41
N PHE A 252 0.76 9.17 1.06
CA PHE A 252 1.51 9.97 0.08
C PHE A 252 2.99 10.07 0.45
N PHE A 253 3.28 10.56 1.65
CA PHE A 253 4.66 10.72 2.11
C PHE A 253 5.36 9.39 2.35
N ARG A 254 4.67 8.37 2.88
CA ARG A 254 5.26 7.04 3.04
C ARG A 254 5.77 6.47 1.72
N ASN A 255 4.99 6.57 0.64
CA ASN A 255 5.38 6.06 -0.66
C ASN A 255 6.53 6.88 -1.28
N GLY A 256 6.43 8.22 -1.25
CA GLY A 256 7.47 9.10 -1.78
C GLY A 256 8.79 8.96 -1.04
N LEU A 257 8.77 9.01 0.30
CA LEU A 257 9.97 8.83 1.11
C LEU A 257 10.55 7.42 0.98
N GLY A 258 9.69 6.39 0.80
CA GLY A 258 10.15 5.02 0.55
C GLY A 258 10.98 4.90 -0.72
N THR A 259 10.54 5.55 -1.80
CA THR A 259 11.30 5.60 -3.05
C THR A 259 12.61 6.36 -2.90
N LEU A 260 12.59 7.54 -2.27
CA LEU A 260 13.80 8.33 -2.01
C LEU A 260 14.81 7.56 -1.14
N ALA A 261 14.33 6.88 -0.10
CA ALA A 261 15.16 6.05 0.76
C ALA A 261 15.80 4.88 -0.02
N GLY A 262 15.04 4.24 -0.91
CA GLY A 262 15.56 3.18 -1.77
C GLY A 262 16.63 3.67 -2.74
N ILE A 263 16.43 4.82 -3.39
CA ILE A 263 17.40 5.44 -4.30
C ILE A 263 18.69 5.77 -3.54
N LEU A 264 18.59 6.40 -2.36
CA LEU A 264 19.74 6.78 -1.56
C LEU A 264 20.49 5.54 -1.05
N LEU A 265 19.77 4.52 -0.59
CA LEU A 265 20.35 3.26 -0.15
C LEU A 265 21.15 2.59 -1.27
N ASN A 266 20.56 2.47 -2.47
CA ASN A 266 21.23 1.89 -3.63
C ASN A 266 22.47 2.69 -4.03
N ARG A 267 22.38 4.03 -4.05
CA ARG A 267 23.51 4.90 -4.40
C ARG A 267 24.70 4.73 -3.45
N ILE A 268 24.42 4.57 -2.15
CA ILE A 268 25.46 4.32 -1.15
C ILE A 268 26.00 2.89 -1.27
N ALA A 269 25.11 1.90 -1.48
CA ALA A 269 25.48 0.50 -1.59
C ALA A 269 26.43 0.20 -2.77
N VAL A 270 26.26 0.90 -3.91
CA VAL A 270 27.17 0.83 -5.06
C VAL A 270 28.63 1.14 -4.68
N GLY A 271 28.84 2.07 -3.75
CA GLY A 271 30.19 2.41 -3.26
C GLY A 271 30.91 1.28 -2.49
N TYR A 272 30.16 0.24 -2.08
CA TYR A 272 30.70 -0.95 -1.40
C TYR A 272 30.78 -2.19 -2.28
N GLY A 273 30.51 -2.05 -3.57
CA GLY A 273 30.61 -3.12 -4.56
C GLY A 273 29.27 -3.68 -5.01
N THR A 274 29.32 -4.41 -6.13
CA THR A 274 28.13 -4.99 -6.77
C THR A 274 27.49 -6.08 -5.92
N SER A 275 28.28 -6.90 -5.23
CA SER A 275 27.81 -7.96 -4.33
C SER A 275 27.02 -7.40 -3.15
N ALA A 276 27.46 -6.26 -2.55
CA ALA A 276 26.76 -5.59 -1.47
C ALA A 276 25.40 -5.02 -1.95
N LEU A 277 25.37 -4.35 -3.10
CA LEU A 277 24.15 -3.83 -3.71
C LEU A 277 23.15 -4.97 -3.99
N ALA A 278 23.61 -6.05 -4.62
CA ALA A 278 22.79 -7.21 -4.94
C ALA A 278 22.22 -7.88 -3.67
N ALA A 279 23.06 -8.08 -2.65
CA ALA A 279 22.68 -8.68 -1.38
C ALA A 279 21.55 -7.89 -0.68
N ILE A 280 21.69 -6.57 -0.60
CA ILE A 280 20.70 -5.69 0.02
C ILE A 280 19.38 -5.69 -0.78
N ASN A 281 19.47 -5.66 -2.10
CA ASN A 281 18.27 -5.68 -2.97
C ASN A 281 17.52 -7.01 -2.85
N VAL A 282 18.19 -8.15 -2.80
CA VAL A 282 17.57 -9.47 -2.60
C VAL A 282 16.90 -9.53 -1.22
N ALA A 283 17.59 -9.11 -0.16
CA ALA A 283 17.02 -9.05 1.18
C ALA A 283 15.76 -8.15 1.23
N ASN A 284 15.81 -6.97 0.62
CA ASN A 284 14.68 -6.04 0.56
C ASN A 284 13.49 -6.62 -0.24
N ARG A 285 13.73 -7.36 -1.32
CA ARG A 285 12.64 -8.03 -2.08
C ARG A 285 11.92 -9.08 -1.24
N ILE A 286 12.64 -9.89 -0.47
CA ILE A 286 12.05 -10.89 0.44
C ILE A 286 11.24 -10.17 1.53
N THR A 287 11.80 -9.15 2.14
CA THR A 287 11.15 -8.36 3.19
C THR A 287 9.90 -7.62 2.68
N MET A 288 9.88 -7.22 1.40
CA MET A 288 8.72 -6.58 0.77
C MET A 288 7.47 -7.47 0.81
N PHE A 289 7.61 -8.80 0.65
CA PHE A 289 6.47 -9.72 0.78
C PHE A 289 5.92 -9.74 2.21
N MET A 290 6.80 -9.77 3.22
CA MET A 290 6.39 -9.72 4.62
C MET A 290 5.70 -8.38 4.96
N THR A 291 6.25 -7.27 4.50
CA THR A 291 5.65 -5.93 4.64
C THR A 291 4.29 -5.83 3.95
N SER A 292 4.15 -6.43 2.76
CA SER A 292 2.88 -6.46 2.01
C SER A 292 1.81 -7.25 2.75
N ALA A 293 2.17 -8.36 3.40
CA ALA A 293 1.24 -9.11 4.24
C ALA A 293 0.76 -8.27 5.44
N CYS A 294 1.68 -7.57 6.13
CA CYS A 294 1.32 -6.67 7.23
C CYS A 294 0.41 -5.52 6.78
N LEU A 295 0.73 -4.89 5.65
CA LEU A 295 -0.10 -3.82 5.06
C LEU A 295 -1.48 -4.35 4.68
N GLY A 296 -1.55 -5.53 4.06
CA GLY A 296 -2.81 -6.18 3.72
C GLY A 296 -3.67 -6.47 4.96
N PHE A 297 -3.05 -6.97 6.04
CA PHE A 297 -3.74 -7.16 7.32
C PHE A 297 -4.26 -5.83 7.87
N GLY A 298 -3.42 -4.80 7.91
CA GLY A 298 -3.80 -3.47 8.38
C GLY A 298 -4.92 -2.83 7.57
N GLN A 299 -4.91 -2.99 6.24
CA GLN A 299 -5.96 -2.50 5.35
C GLN A 299 -7.30 -3.23 5.55
N GLY A 300 -7.28 -4.49 5.99
CA GLY A 300 -8.50 -5.21 6.37
C GLY A 300 -9.02 -4.79 7.75
N PHE A 301 -8.13 -4.46 8.69
CA PHE A 301 -8.46 -3.99 10.03
C PHE A 301 -8.99 -2.53 10.03
N GLN A 302 -8.39 -1.64 9.24
CA GLN A 302 -8.72 -0.20 9.21
C GLN A 302 -10.23 0.08 9.06
N PRO A 303 -10.98 -0.54 8.13
CA PRO A 303 -12.42 -0.36 7.99
C PRO A 303 -13.21 -0.80 9.23
N VAL A 304 -12.79 -1.89 9.88
CA VAL A 304 -13.47 -2.41 11.09
C VAL A 304 -13.36 -1.38 12.23
N ALA A 305 -12.17 -0.81 12.43
CA ALA A 305 -11.97 0.25 13.41
C ALA A 305 -12.77 1.51 13.08
N GLY A 306 -12.73 1.96 11.80
CA GLY A 306 -13.45 3.15 11.34
C GLY A 306 -14.97 3.02 11.47
N PHE A 307 -15.52 1.88 11.06
CA PHE A 307 -16.95 1.60 11.14
C PHE A 307 -17.44 1.54 12.60
N SER A 308 -16.69 0.85 13.47
CA SER A 308 -17.00 0.79 14.89
C SER A 308 -16.90 2.15 15.58
N TRP A 309 -15.89 2.96 15.21
CA TRP A 309 -15.73 4.32 15.69
C TRP A 309 -16.89 5.22 15.27
N GLY A 310 -17.31 5.18 14.01
CA GLY A 310 -18.45 5.94 13.49
C GLY A 310 -19.76 5.57 14.16
N ALA A 311 -19.94 4.29 14.48
CA ALA A 311 -21.10 3.79 15.22
C ALA A 311 -21.01 4.05 16.73
N LYS A 312 -20.00 4.76 17.20
CA LYS A 312 -19.69 5.01 18.63
C LYS A 312 -19.55 3.73 19.48
N ARG A 313 -19.24 2.57 18.86
CA ARG A 313 -18.98 1.31 19.56
C ARG A 313 -17.50 1.23 19.95
N PHE A 314 -17.11 1.98 20.99
CA PHE A 314 -15.73 2.08 21.45
C PHE A 314 -15.20 0.79 22.06
N ASP A 315 -16.08 -0.01 22.66
CA ASP A 315 -15.85 -1.39 23.08
C ASP A 315 -15.23 -2.22 21.94
N ARG A 316 -15.87 -2.19 20.75
CA ARG A 316 -15.43 -2.93 19.58
C ARG A 316 -14.16 -2.37 18.97
N VAL A 317 -13.95 -1.05 19.00
CA VAL A 317 -12.69 -0.44 18.54
C VAL A 317 -11.54 -0.99 19.39
N ARG A 318 -11.68 -1.03 20.71
CA ARG A 318 -10.67 -1.55 21.62
C ARG A 318 -10.41 -3.04 21.40
N GLU A 319 -11.46 -3.84 21.29
CA GLU A 319 -11.36 -5.28 21.05
C GLU A 319 -10.68 -5.58 19.71
N SER A 320 -11.11 -4.89 18.63
CA SER A 320 -10.54 -5.07 17.30
C SER A 320 -9.07 -4.64 17.22
N PHE A 321 -8.69 -3.56 17.90
CA PHE A 321 -7.30 -3.13 18.01
C PHE A 321 -6.44 -4.17 18.72
N ARG A 322 -6.90 -4.65 19.90
CA ARG A 322 -6.15 -5.67 20.67
C ARG A 322 -6.00 -6.96 19.89
N PHE A 323 -7.08 -7.45 19.29
CA PHE A 323 -7.04 -8.67 18.45
C PHE A 323 -6.09 -8.49 17.27
N SER A 324 -6.22 -7.39 16.53
CA SER A 324 -5.40 -7.13 15.34
C SER A 324 -3.93 -6.96 15.68
N MET A 325 -3.62 -6.33 16.81
CA MET A 325 -2.26 -6.18 17.30
C MET A 325 -1.63 -7.54 17.57
N ILE A 326 -2.30 -8.39 18.35
CA ILE A 326 -1.80 -9.72 18.69
C ILE A 326 -1.68 -10.58 17.44
N ALA A 327 -2.72 -10.63 16.61
CA ALA A 327 -2.74 -11.48 15.41
C ALA A 327 -1.68 -11.07 14.38
N CYS A 328 -1.52 -9.75 14.12
CA CYS A 328 -0.53 -9.26 13.16
C CYS A 328 0.88 -9.48 13.67
N VAL A 329 1.18 -9.08 14.92
CA VAL A 329 2.54 -9.21 15.48
C VAL A 329 2.91 -10.70 15.62
N ALA A 330 2.03 -11.55 16.13
CA ALA A 330 2.32 -12.98 16.24
C ALA A 330 2.49 -13.64 14.85
N GLY A 331 1.59 -13.33 13.91
CA GLY A 331 1.65 -13.88 12.55
C GLY A 331 2.93 -13.48 11.83
N ILE A 332 3.30 -12.19 11.86
CA ILE A 332 4.52 -11.75 11.18
C ILE A 332 5.78 -12.22 11.89
N SER A 333 5.76 -12.35 13.23
CA SER A 333 6.88 -12.90 13.99
C SER A 333 7.14 -14.37 13.62
N ALA A 334 6.07 -15.16 13.45
CA ALA A 334 6.19 -16.55 13.03
C ALA A 334 6.80 -16.67 11.61
N VAL A 335 6.31 -15.85 10.66
CA VAL A 335 6.87 -15.80 9.30
C VAL A 335 8.32 -15.32 9.31
N ALA A 336 8.61 -14.24 10.05
CA ALA A 336 9.95 -13.69 10.15
C ALA A 336 10.94 -14.67 10.81
N LEU A 337 10.51 -15.45 11.79
CA LEU A 337 11.32 -16.50 12.40
C LEU A 337 11.69 -17.57 11.38
N VAL A 338 10.71 -18.07 10.61
CA VAL A 338 10.96 -19.06 9.56
C VAL A 338 11.92 -18.51 8.52
N VAL A 339 11.66 -17.31 7.97
CA VAL A 339 12.52 -16.67 6.96
C VAL A 339 13.92 -16.40 7.53
N GLY A 340 14.05 -15.98 8.78
CA GLY A 340 15.33 -15.71 9.43
C GLY A 340 16.17 -16.97 9.66
N ILE A 341 15.54 -18.11 10.01
CA ILE A 341 16.20 -19.41 10.13
C ILE A 341 16.69 -19.89 8.76
N PHE A 342 15.83 -19.83 7.76
CA PHE A 342 16.12 -20.26 6.39
C PHE A 342 16.76 -19.15 5.53
N ALA A 343 17.26 -18.06 6.13
CA ALA A 343 17.84 -16.94 5.38
C ALA A 343 18.99 -17.37 4.45
N ARG A 344 19.87 -18.27 4.90
CA ARG A 344 20.99 -18.77 4.08
C ARG A 344 20.52 -19.61 2.89
N PRO A 345 19.70 -20.67 3.06
CA PRO A 345 19.14 -21.41 1.93
C PRO A 345 18.38 -20.51 0.93
N ILE A 346 17.63 -19.54 1.43
CA ILE A 346 16.86 -18.61 0.57
C ILE A 346 17.81 -17.75 -0.29
N LEU A 347 18.89 -17.24 0.29
CA LEU A 347 19.88 -16.43 -0.46
C LEU A 347 20.64 -17.28 -1.48
N LEU A 348 20.93 -18.54 -1.18
CA LEU A 348 21.59 -19.47 -2.11
C LEU A 348 20.74 -19.78 -3.35
N LEU A 349 19.41 -19.60 -3.30
CA LEU A 349 18.55 -19.70 -4.50
C LEU A 349 18.82 -18.59 -5.52
N PHE A 350 19.44 -17.48 -5.10
CA PHE A 350 19.73 -16.35 -5.98
C PHE A 350 21.17 -16.35 -6.51
N THR A 351 22.09 -16.98 -5.81
CA THR A 351 23.50 -17.14 -6.24
C THR A 351 24.16 -18.29 -5.50
N GLU A 352 24.95 -19.09 -6.23
CA GLU A 352 25.78 -20.17 -5.65
C GLU A 352 27.25 -19.74 -5.53
N ASP A 353 27.71 -18.78 -6.35
CA ASP A 353 29.15 -18.47 -6.52
C ASP A 353 29.61 -17.23 -5.74
N ASP A 354 28.69 -16.35 -5.26
CA ASP A 354 29.07 -15.11 -4.56
C ASP A 354 28.89 -15.25 -3.04
N ALA A 355 29.95 -15.72 -2.37
CA ALA A 355 29.98 -15.89 -0.92
C ALA A 355 29.79 -14.56 -0.15
N GLU A 356 30.24 -13.43 -0.71
CA GLU A 356 30.09 -12.11 -0.09
C GLU A 356 28.63 -11.65 -0.13
N LEU A 357 27.95 -11.82 -1.28
CA LEU A 357 26.52 -11.56 -1.42
C LEU A 357 25.72 -12.36 -0.39
N VAL A 358 26.00 -13.66 -0.27
CA VAL A 358 25.29 -14.52 0.70
C VAL A 358 25.55 -14.05 2.12
N ARG A 359 26.78 -13.70 2.48
CA ARG A 359 27.14 -13.24 3.82
C ARG A 359 26.42 -11.95 4.21
N ILE A 360 26.47 -10.93 3.35
CA ILE A 360 25.82 -9.62 3.58
C ILE A 360 24.30 -9.79 3.55
N GLY A 361 23.76 -10.54 2.60
CA GLY A 361 22.34 -10.76 2.42
C GLY A 361 21.70 -11.50 3.59
N VAL A 362 22.33 -12.56 4.09
CA VAL A 362 21.88 -13.31 5.29
C VAL A 362 21.83 -12.39 6.52
N PHE A 363 22.87 -11.60 6.72
CA PHE A 363 22.90 -10.64 7.82
C PHE A 363 21.77 -9.62 7.69
N SER A 364 21.63 -8.97 6.53
CA SER A 364 20.58 -7.98 6.26
C SER A 364 19.19 -8.58 6.48
N LEU A 365 18.93 -9.76 5.92
CA LEU A 365 17.64 -10.43 6.02
C LEU A 365 17.30 -10.80 7.47
N ARG A 366 18.27 -11.31 8.24
CA ARG A 366 18.06 -11.64 9.66
C ARG A 366 17.77 -10.42 10.52
N ILE A 367 18.47 -9.31 10.31
CA ILE A 367 18.19 -8.06 11.03
C ILE A 367 16.81 -7.51 10.68
N GLN A 368 16.43 -7.55 9.41
CA GLN A 368 15.10 -7.15 8.98
C GLN A 368 14.01 -8.08 9.54
N CYS A 369 14.22 -9.39 9.58
CA CYS A 369 13.30 -10.34 10.22
C CYS A 369 13.14 -10.06 11.73
N LEU A 370 14.22 -9.75 12.43
CA LEU A 370 14.18 -9.37 13.85
C LEU A 370 13.37 -8.08 14.07
N ALA A 371 13.39 -7.16 13.11
CA ALA A 371 12.64 -5.90 13.17
C ALA A 371 11.16 -6.02 12.76
N MET A 372 10.75 -7.12 12.07
CA MET A 372 9.38 -7.29 11.58
C MET A 372 8.27 -7.19 12.64
N PRO A 373 8.41 -7.72 13.86
CA PRO A 373 7.40 -7.54 14.91
C PRO A 373 7.14 -6.06 15.24
N PHE A 374 8.19 -5.24 15.29
CA PHE A 374 8.10 -3.80 15.53
C PHE A 374 7.44 -3.07 14.36
N HIS A 375 7.75 -3.49 13.14
CA HIS A 375 7.10 -2.99 11.94
C HIS A 375 5.60 -3.31 11.92
N GLY A 376 5.22 -4.55 12.23
CA GLY A 376 3.81 -4.98 12.34
C GLY A 376 3.05 -4.17 13.38
N PHE A 377 3.66 -3.92 14.54
CA PHE A 377 3.09 -3.04 15.58
C PHE A 377 2.83 -1.63 15.03
N GLY A 378 3.83 -1.01 14.42
CA GLY A 378 3.72 0.33 13.83
C GLY A 378 2.61 0.44 12.78
N ILE A 379 2.47 -0.56 11.90
CA ILE A 379 1.42 -0.61 10.88
C ILE A 379 0.03 -0.65 11.54
N ILE A 380 -0.20 -1.50 12.54
CA ILE A 380 -1.51 -1.62 13.17
C ILE A 380 -1.89 -0.33 13.91
N VAL A 381 -0.95 0.32 14.60
CA VAL A 381 -1.19 1.64 15.22
C VAL A 381 -1.50 2.71 14.17
N ASN A 382 -0.77 2.72 13.06
CA ASN A 382 -1.03 3.65 11.94
C ASN A 382 -2.43 3.43 11.35
N MET A 383 -2.82 2.17 11.10
CA MET A 383 -4.12 1.82 10.53
C MET A 383 -5.28 2.10 11.50
N LEU A 384 -5.07 1.93 12.82
CA LEU A 384 -6.02 2.39 13.82
C LEU A 384 -6.22 3.91 13.73
N CYS A 385 -5.13 4.68 13.79
CA CYS A 385 -5.19 6.14 13.71
C CYS A 385 -5.88 6.62 12.42
N SER A 386 -5.56 5.98 11.30
CA SER A 386 -6.20 6.23 10.01
C SER A 386 -7.69 5.87 10.04
N GLY A 387 -8.07 4.72 10.59
CA GLY A 387 -9.46 4.29 10.69
C GLY A 387 -10.33 5.23 11.53
N ILE A 388 -9.83 5.66 12.69
CA ILE A 388 -10.58 6.55 13.60
C ILE A 388 -10.46 8.06 13.27
N GLY A 389 -9.76 8.43 12.18
CA GLY A 389 -9.66 9.81 11.72
C GLY A 389 -8.62 10.68 12.45
N ARG A 390 -7.60 10.07 13.07
CA ARG A 390 -6.50 10.79 13.73
C ARG A 390 -5.38 11.09 12.74
N ALA A 391 -5.48 12.19 12.00
CA ALA A 391 -4.59 12.52 10.89
C ALA A 391 -3.14 12.71 11.33
N LEU A 392 -2.88 13.54 12.36
CA LEU A 392 -1.51 13.85 12.78
C LEU A 392 -0.73 12.61 13.27
N PRO A 393 -1.26 11.77 14.17
CA PRO A 393 -0.59 10.51 14.54
C PRO A 393 -0.37 9.57 13.34
N SER A 394 -1.33 9.46 12.43
CA SER A 394 -1.19 8.64 11.22
C SER A 394 -0.08 9.18 10.31
N LEU A 395 0.00 10.50 10.11
CA LEU A 395 1.04 11.16 9.33
C LEU A 395 2.42 10.94 9.95
N LEU A 396 2.56 11.17 11.27
CA LEU A 396 3.83 10.96 11.97
C LEU A 396 4.33 9.52 11.83
N LEU A 397 3.45 8.52 11.98
CA LEU A 397 3.81 7.11 11.79
C LEU A 397 4.11 6.77 10.32
N GLY A 398 3.41 7.40 9.37
CA GLY A 398 3.70 7.27 7.94
C GLY A 398 5.08 7.82 7.56
N LEU A 399 5.47 8.96 8.15
CA LEU A 399 6.77 9.59 7.97
C LEU A 399 7.90 8.89 8.73
N ALA A 400 7.58 8.21 9.85
CA ALA A 400 8.57 7.74 10.80
C ALA A 400 9.56 6.76 10.16
N ARG A 401 9.07 5.75 9.48
CA ARG A 401 9.89 4.64 8.96
C ARG A 401 10.91 5.09 7.92
N GLN A 402 10.44 5.72 6.86
CA GLN A 402 11.26 6.06 5.68
C GLN A 402 11.74 7.53 5.69
N GLY A 403 11.28 8.32 6.64
CA GLY A 403 11.65 9.73 6.81
C GLY A 403 12.43 9.97 8.10
N ILE A 404 11.69 10.17 9.19
CA ILE A 404 12.22 10.66 10.48
C ILE A 404 13.28 9.72 11.07
N CYS A 405 13.10 8.40 10.95
CA CYS A 405 14.04 7.43 11.51
C CYS A 405 15.14 7.06 10.51
N PHE A 406 14.79 6.85 9.23
CA PHE A 406 15.73 6.34 8.24
C PHE A 406 16.82 7.34 7.84
N PHE A 407 16.44 8.56 7.42
CA PHE A 407 17.41 9.53 6.89
C PHE A 407 18.49 9.97 7.91
N PRO A 408 18.17 10.22 9.19
CA PRO A 408 19.21 10.58 10.15
C PRO A 408 20.12 9.41 10.51
N ILE A 409 19.57 8.18 10.57
CA ILE A 409 20.33 7.02 11.04
C ILE A 409 21.22 6.42 9.94
N LEU A 410 20.84 6.57 8.67
CA LEU A 410 21.59 6.04 7.54
C LEU A 410 23.05 6.52 7.51
N PRO A 411 23.36 7.84 7.52
CA PRO A 411 24.74 8.30 7.48
C PRO A 411 25.53 7.89 8.74
N LEU A 412 24.86 7.84 9.89
CA LEU A 412 25.49 7.41 11.13
C LEU A 412 25.90 5.93 11.07
N MET A 413 24.98 5.05 10.62
CA MET A 413 25.26 3.62 10.55
C MET A 413 26.30 3.30 9.46
N VAL A 414 26.25 4.00 8.34
CA VAL A 414 27.26 3.87 7.28
C VAL A 414 28.64 4.27 7.79
N ARG A 415 28.74 5.38 8.51
CA ARG A 415 30.01 5.86 9.08
C ARG A 415 30.58 4.92 10.15
N LEU A 416 29.73 4.31 10.98
CA LEU A 416 30.16 3.45 12.09
C LEU A 416 30.47 2.02 11.64
N TRP A 417 29.69 1.46 10.74
CA TRP A 417 29.74 0.02 10.40
C TRP A 417 29.86 -0.27 8.90
N GLY A 418 30.03 0.75 8.04
CA GLY A 418 30.21 0.56 6.60
C GLY A 418 29.07 -0.23 5.96
N VAL A 419 29.41 -1.31 5.23
CA VAL A 419 28.42 -2.17 4.54
C VAL A 419 27.42 -2.83 5.49
N TRP A 420 27.83 -3.19 6.69
CA TRP A 420 26.94 -3.77 7.72
C TRP A 420 25.94 -2.74 8.22
N GLY A 421 26.36 -1.48 8.26
CA GLY A 421 25.48 -0.34 8.57
C GLY A 421 24.36 -0.19 7.55
N ILE A 422 24.70 -0.24 6.25
CA ILE A 422 23.68 -0.19 5.17
C ILE A 422 22.75 -1.41 5.24
N ALA A 423 23.30 -2.59 5.45
CA ALA A 423 22.54 -3.84 5.51
C ALA A 423 21.54 -3.88 6.68
N SER A 424 21.80 -3.13 7.75
CA SER A 424 20.97 -3.11 8.96
C SER A 424 20.11 -1.87 9.15
N VAL A 425 20.30 -0.80 8.35
CA VAL A 425 19.62 0.49 8.55
C VAL A 425 18.10 0.39 8.51
N GLN A 426 17.54 -0.46 7.62
CA GLN A 426 16.09 -0.62 7.52
C GLN A 426 15.50 -1.27 8.78
N GLY A 427 16.17 -2.29 9.31
CA GLY A 427 15.78 -2.92 10.59
C GLY A 427 15.89 -1.97 11.77
N ALA A 428 16.97 -1.18 11.83
CA ALA A 428 17.15 -0.18 12.88
C ALA A 428 16.07 0.93 12.81
N ALA A 429 15.71 1.38 11.61
CA ALA A 429 14.63 2.34 11.44
C ALA A 429 13.29 1.77 11.92
N ASP A 430 12.97 0.50 11.62
CA ASP A 430 11.75 -0.17 12.07
C ASP A 430 11.70 -0.28 13.63
N MET A 431 12.83 -0.56 14.28
CA MET A 431 12.90 -0.57 15.73
C MET A 431 12.69 0.84 16.33
N LEU A 432 13.27 1.88 15.73
CA LEU A 432 13.09 3.26 16.20
C LEU A 432 11.66 3.77 16.05
N VAL A 433 10.92 3.30 15.04
CA VAL A 433 9.49 3.63 14.89
C VAL A 433 8.70 3.28 16.14
N MET A 434 9.12 2.27 16.90
CA MET A 434 8.50 1.86 18.16
C MET A 434 8.49 3.00 19.19
N LEU A 435 9.55 3.82 19.22
CA LEU A 435 9.64 4.98 20.14
C LEU A 435 8.55 6.02 19.90
N LEU A 436 8.06 6.12 18.66
CA LEU A 436 6.93 6.97 18.29
C LEU A 436 5.59 6.22 18.37
N ALA A 437 5.57 4.96 17.97
CA ALA A 437 4.34 4.17 17.89
C ALA A 437 3.77 3.84 19.28
N VAL A 438 4.60 3.51 20.27
CA VAL A 438 4.14 3.17 21.63
C VAL A 438 3.43 4.34 22.32
N PRO A 439 4.01 5.54 22.41
CA PRO A 439 3.31 6.70 23.02
C PRO A 439 2.00 7.03 22.31
N ILE A 440 1.98 6.94 20.98
CA ILE A 440 0.76 7.16 20.19
C ILE A 440 -0.30 6.09 20.52
N ALA A 441 0.08 4.82 20.54
CA ALA A 441 -0.82 3.72 20.87
C ALA A 441 -1.41 3.87 22.29
N VAL A 442 -0.58 4.25 23.28
CA VAL A 442 -1.03 4.48 24.66
C VAL A 442 -2.01 5.65 24.74
N ARG A 443 -1.71 6.78 24.07
CA ARG A 443 -2.59 7.95 24.05
C ARG A 443 -3.93 7.64 23.41
N VAL A 444 -3.90 6.98 22.24
CA VAL A 444 -5.13 6.61 21.51
C VAL A 444 -5.94 5.58 22.32
N SER A 445 -5.29 4.60 22.92
CA SER A 445 -5.98 3.59 23.76
C SER A 445 -6.64 4.23 24.99
N ARG A 446 -5.98 5.22 25.63
CA ARG A 446 -6.56 5.96 26.75
C ARG A 446 -7.78 6.78 26.33
N ASP A 447 -7.73 7.44 25.17
CA ASP A 447 -8.86 8.20 24.63
C ASP A 447 -10.05 7.27 24.31
N ILE A 448 -9.80 6.10 23.72
CA ILE A 448 -10.84 5.11 23.46
C ILE A 448 -11.51 4.66 24.77
N ARG A 449 -10.73 4.31 25.80
CA ARG A 449 -11.25 3.90 27.10
C ARG A 449 -12.04 5.00 27.81
N ARG A 450 -11.57 6.25 27.70
CA ARG A 450 -12.28 7.40 28.28
C ARG A 450 -13.67 7.56 27.64
N ARG A 451 -13.73 7.53 26.31
CA ARG A 451 -15.00 7.63 25.56
C ARG A 451 -15.94 6.45 25.83
N GLU A 452 -15.39 5.25 26.00
CA GLU A 452 -16.14 4.07 26.40
C GLU A 452 -16.77 4.24 27.80
N ALA A 453 -15.99 4.78 28.74
CA ALA A 453 -16.48 5.05 30.11
C ALA A 453 -17.52 6.17 30.15
N GLU A 454 -17.35 7.25 29.37
CA GLU A 454 -18.32 8.33 29.24
C GLU A 454 -19.67 7.82 28.73
N GLN A 455 -19.70 6.88 27.77
CA GLN A 455 -20.94 6.26 27.29
C GLN A 455 -21.56 5.29 28.29
N GLY A 456 -20.73 4.53 29.03
CA GLY A 456 -21.22 3.62 30.08
C GLY A 456 -21.85 4.35 31.26
N GLY A 457 -21.39 5.56 31.56
CA GLY A 457 -21.96 6.44 32.58
C GLY A 457 -23.28 7.11 32.21
N GLU A 458 -23.53 7.36 30.91
CA GLU A 458 -24.79 7.91 30.40
C GLU A 458 -25.93 6.85 30.33
N ILE A 459 -25.63 5.56 30.45
CA ILE A 459 -26.59 4.44 30.40
C ILE A 459 -26.98 3.95 31.81
N SER A 460 -26.53 4.61 32.88
CA SER A 460 -27.03 4.30 34.23
C SER A 460 -28.42 4.96 34.39
N PRO A 461 -29.53 4.19 34.29
CA PRO A 461 -30.86 4.76 34.50
C PRO A 461 -31.07 5.06 35.99
N VAL A 462 -31.65 6.20 36.24
CA VAL A 462 -32.42 6.47 37.44
C VAL A 462 -33.62 5.52 37.48
#